data_3b53dd661c664966972fae04211586d4
#
_entry.id   3b53dd661c664966972fae04211586d4
#
_cell.length_a   1.000
_cell.length_b   1.000
_cell.length_c   1.000
_cell.angle_alpha   90.00
_cell.angle_beta   90.00
_cell.angle_gamma   90.00
#
_symmetry.space_group_name_H-M   'P 1'
#
loop_
_entity.id
_entity.type
_entity.pdbx_description
1 polymer ?
#
loop_
_entity_poly.entity_id
_entity_poly.type
_entity_poly.pdbx_seq_one_letter_code
_entity_poly.pdbx_strand_id
1 'polypeptide(L)'
;MAGQEFLKSIEENYKKAVTCLQKSEGKEIYTDELAKQVMTVNSTYVVRFGVRLRGTIHTFTGYRSVHSDHIEPVKGGIRYDLAVNQDEVDALAALMTYKCSLVEVPFGGSKGGLIINIRDWSEEELEKITRRFTDELSKRDLIHPSQNVPAPDVGTGEREMAWMADEFRKLHPTELNAWACVTGKPVNKGGIGGRTEATGRGVQYALQAFFDNPIDVKKTGLTPGLKGKRVIVQGLGNVGYHAALFLSTEDNCLVTHVIERDGSIMDQKGINIEKLKEYILENGGVKGCLLYTSDAADDLWC
;
A
#
# COMPACT_ATOMS: atom_id res chain seq x y z
N MET A 1 16.40 -9.01 9.51
CA MET A 1 16.35 -8.07 10.67
C MET A 1 15.17 -7.09 10.51
N ALA A 2 15.11 -6.22 9.49
CA ALA A 2 14.02 -5.24 9.35
C ALA A 2 12.59 -5.86 9.28
N GLY A 3 12.37 -6.92 8.51
CA GLY A 3 11.07 -7.60 8.42
C GLY A 3 10.62 -8.18 9.77
N GLN A 4 11.53 -8.79 10.50
CA GLN A 4 11.26 -9.38 11.81
C GLN A 4 10.94 -8.32 12.86
N GLU A 5 11.65 -7.20 12.87
CA GLU A 5 11.37 -6.06 13.76
C GLU A 5 9.99 -5.45 13.42
N PHE A 6 9.66 -5.37 12.12
CA PHE A 6 8.36 -4.89 11.68
C PHE A 6 7.22 -5.81 12.13
N LEU A 7 7.35 -7.12 11.92
CA LEU A 7 6.37 -8.10 12.40
C LEU A 7 6.16 -7.98 13.92
N LYS A 8 7.26 -7.94 14.69
CA LYS A 8 7.21 -7.75 16.13
C LYS A 8 6.49 -6.47 16.55
N SER A 9 6.72 -5.36 15.85
CA SER A 9 6.04 -4.10 16.10
C SER A 9 4.53 -4.20 15.90
N ILE A 10 4.08 -4.93 14.86
CA ILE A 10 2.65 -5.17 14.62
C ILE A 10 2.05 -6.02 15.74
N GLU A 11 2.73 -7.08 16.17
CA GLU A 11 2.29 -7.91 17.29
C GLU A 11 2.18 -7.13 18.61
N GLU A 12 3.15 -6.26 18.90
CA GLU A 12 3.14 -5.42 20.10
C GLU A 12 1.96 -4.43 20.08
N ASN A 13 1.68 -3.81 18.93
CA ASN A 13 0.54 -2.90 18.78
C ASN A 13 -0.79 -3.64 18.91
N TYR A 14 -0.90 -4.83 18.34
CA TYR A 14 -2.06 -5.69 18.51
C TYR A 14 -2.30 -6.05 19.99
N LYS A 15 -1.26 -6.46 20.71
CA LYS A 15 -1.35 -6.76 22.15
C LYS A 15 -1.80 -5.56 22.98
N LYS A 16 -1.35 -4.35 22.64
CA LYS A 16 -1.85 -3.11 23.28
C LYS A 16 -3.34 -2.91 23.02
N ALA A 17 -3.81 -3.11 21.78
CA ALA A 17 -5.22 -3.01 21.43
C ALA A 17 -6.07 -4.02 22.20
N VAL A 18 -5.64 -5.30 22.26
CA VAL A 18 -6.31 -6.35 23.05
C VAL A 18 -6.38 -5.96 24.53
N THR A 19 -5.30 -5.43 25.11
CA THR A 19 -5.28 -4.95 26.49
C THR A 19 -6.32 -3.85 26.74
N CYS A 20 -6.53 -2.96 25.77
CA CYS A 20 -7.57 -1.93 25.87
C CYS A 20 -8.97 -2.56 25.84
N LEU A 21 -9.22 -3.50 24.93
CA LEU A 21 -10.51 -4.21 24.82
C LEU A 21 -10.82 -5.01 26.11
N GLN A 22 -9.83 -5.73 26.65
CA GLN A 22 -9.98 -6.48 27.90
C GLN A 22 -10.32 -5.59 29.10
N LYS A 23 -9.84 -4.33 29.10
CA LYS A 23 -10.16 -3.36 30.15
C LYS A 23 -11.55 -2.75 30.02
N SER A 24 -12.04 -2.57 28.78
CA SER A 24 -13.34 -1.93 28.52
C SER A 24 -14.49 -2.92 28.50
N GLU A 25 -14.30 -4.11 27.92
CA GLU A 25 -15.36 -5.07 27.64
C GLU A 25 -15.30 -6.36 28.49
N GLY A 26 -14.16 -6.60 29.17
CA GLY A 26 -13.94 -7.77 29.99
C GLY A 26 -12.96 -8.78 29.39
N LYS A 27 -12.15 -9.39 30.27
CA LYS A 27 -11.13 -10.38 29.89
C LYS A 27 -11.75 -11.72 29.46
N GLU A 28 -12.94 -12.01 29.93
CA GLU A 28 -13.72 -13.21 29.61
C GLU A 28 -14.23 -13.19 28.17
N ILE A 29 -14.42 -12.00 27.55
CA ILE A 29 -14.84 -11.85 26.16
C ILE A 29 -13.62 -11.89 25.24
N TYR A 30 -12.56 -11.17 25.61
CA TYR A 30 -11.30 -11.09 24.83
C TYR A 30 -10.21 -11.88 25.54
N THR A 31 -10.28 -13.22 25.47
CA THR A 31 -9.29 -14.09 26.12
C THR A 31 -7.92 -14.01 25.45
N ASP A 32 -6.87 -14.36 26.20
CA ASP A 32 -5.51 -14.37 25.66
C ASP A 32 -5.34 -15.42 24.54
N GLU A 33 -6.11 -16.52 24.60
CA GLU A 33 -6.15 -17.55 23.56
C GLU A 33 -6.78 -17.03 22.27
N LEU A 34 -7.92 -16.34 22.36
CA LEU A 34 -8.57 -15.71 21.22
C LEU A 34 -7.64 -14.65 20.58
N ALA A 35 -7.03 -13.83 21.40
CA ALA A 35 -6.07 -12.82 20.93
C ALA A 35 -4.89 -13.46 20.18
N LYS A 36 -4.36 -14.56 20.70
CA LYS A 36 -3.29 -15.31 20.02
C LYS A 36 -3.75 -15.92 18.71
N GLN A 37 -4.95 -16.47 18.66
CA GLN A 37 -5.54 -17.04 17.44
C GLN A 37 -5.71 -15.96 16.35
N VAL A 38 -6.28 -14.81 16.69
CA VAL A 38 -6.47 -13.70 15.75
C VAL A 38 -5.16 -13.11 15.24
N MET A 39 -4.08 -13.18 16.02
CA MET A 39 -2.76 -12.70 15.61
C MET A 39 -2.02 -13.69 14.70
N THR A 40 -2.40 -14.97 14.71
CA THR A 40 -1.66 -16.03 14.00
C THR A 40 -1.97 -15.98 12.50
N VAL A 41 -0.92 -15.99 11.68
CA VAL A 41 -1.04 -16.10 10.22
C VAL A 41 -1.48 -17.51 9.85
N ASN A 42 -2.54 -17.65 9.05
CA ASN A 42 -3.10 -18.95 8.68
C ASN A 42 -2.16 -19.76 7.78
N SER A 43 -1.59 -19.11 6.77
CA SER A 43 -0.67 -19.79 5.85
C SER A 43 0.23 -18.82 5.10
N THR A 44 1.45 -19.27 4.79
CA THR A 44 2.38 -18.54 3.93
C THR A 44 3.02 -19.49 2.93
N TYR A 45 2.93 -19.12 1.66
CA TYR A 45 3.49 -19.85 0.55
C TYR A 45 4.75 -19.17 0.03
N VAL A 46 5.82 -19.94 -0.07
CA VAL A 46 7.05 -19.52 -0.77
C VAL A 46 7.03 -20.14 -2.16
N VAL A 47 7.01 -19.29 -3.16
CA VAL A 47 6.90 -19.69 -4.57
C VAL A 47 8.21 -19.40 -5.29
N ARG A 48 8.86 -20.42 -5.85
CA ARG A 48 10.09 -20.28 -6.62
C ARG A 48 9.84 -20.73 -8.05
N PHE A 49 10.30 -19.90 -9.01
CA PHE A 49 10.09 -20.17 -10.43
C PHE A 49 11.21 -19.61 -11.29
N GLY A 50 11.39 -20.20 -12.46
CA GLY A 50 12.36 -19.75 -13.45
C GLY A 50 11.69 -19.10 -14.65
N VAL A 51 12.35 -18.05 -15.18
CA VAL A 51 11.98 -17.40 -16.45
C VAL A 51 13.21 -17.32 -17.35
N ARG A 52 13.08 -17.73 -18.62
CA ARG A 52 14.15 -17.57 -19.60
C ARG A 52 14.15 -16.15 -20.15
N LEU A 53 15.19 -15.39 -19.79
CA LEU A 53 15.39 -13.99 -20.20
C LEU A 53 16.84 -13.83 -20.65
N ARG A 54 17.09 -13.02 -21.65
CA ARG A 54 18.45 -12.74 -22.15
C ARG A 54 19.28 -14.01 -22.43
N GLY A 55 18.62 -15.07 -22.91
CA GLY A 55 19.28 -16.35 -23.22
C GLY A 55 19.55 -17.28 -22.03
N THR A 56 19.34 -16.83 -20.79
CA THR A 56 19.57 -17.60 -19.55
C THR A 56 18.30 -17.78 -18.74
N ILE A 57 18.31 -18.69 -17.75
CA ILE A 57 17.21 -18.86 -16.80
C ILE A 57 17.51 -18.04 -15.54
N HIS A 58 16.65 -17.11 -15.26
CA HIS A 58 16.65 -16.33 -14.02
C HIS A 58 15.63 -16.92 -13.05
N THR A 59 16.03 -17.13 -11.79
CA THR A 59 15.16 -17.68 -10.74
C THR A 59 14.68 -16.57 -9.83
N PHE A 60 13.38 -16.59 -9.55
CA PHE A 60 12.71 -15.61 -8.69
C PHE A 60 12.08 -16.31 -7.48
N THR A 61 12.01 -15.61 -6.37
CA THR A 61 11.30 -16.04 -5.16
C THR A 61 10.20 -15.05 -4.83
N GLY A 62 8.99 -15.58 -4.77
CA GLY A 62 7.80 -14.83 -4.37
C GLY A 62 7.17 -15.42 -3.12
N TYR A 63 6.32 -14.63 -2.49
CA TYR A 63 5.55 -14.98 -1.31
C TYR A 63 4.07 -14.66 -1.52
N ARG A 64 3.20 -15.46 -0.91
CA ARG A 64 1.80 -15.11 -0.69
C ARG A 64 1.38 -15.61 0.68
N SER A 65 1.01 -14.67 1.56
CA SER A 65 0.55 -14.95 2.90
C SER A 65 -0.95 -14.67 3.02
N VAL A 66 -1.66 -15.54 3.71
CA VAL A 66 -3.04 -15.40 4.14
C VAL A 66 -3.02 -15.31 5.66
N HIS A 67 -3.30 -14.13 6.18
CA HIS A 67 -3.37 -13.94 7.64
C HIS A 67 -4.68 -14.49 8.19
N SER A 68 -5.81 -14.12 7.59
CA SER A 68 -7.11 -14.62 8.00
C SER A 68 -8.06 -14.72 6.81
N ASP A 69 -8.68 -15.86 6.68
CA ASP A 69 -9.71 -16.23 5.71
C ASP A 69 -11.10 -16.39 6.35
N HIS A 70 -11.31 -15.75 7.50
CA HIS A 70 -12.62 -15.73 8.19
C HIS A 70 -13.76 -15.21 7.29
N ILE A 71 -13.43 -14.41 6.28
CA ILE A 71 -14.30 -13.97 5.19
C ILE A 71 -13.49 -14.04 3.89
N GLU A 72 -14.04 -14.68 2.86
CA GLU A 72 -13.49 -14.71 1.52
C GLU A 72 -14.18 -13.71 0.58
N PRO A 73 -13.46 -13.22 -0.43
CA PRO A 73 -12.05 -13.47 -0.71
C PRO A 73 -11.11 -12.75 0.26
N VAL A 74 -9.94 -13.33 0.49
CA VAL A 74 -8.87 -12.60 1.17
C VAL A 74 -8.24 -11.57 0.24
N LYS A 75 -7.87 -10.42 0.76
CA LYS A 75 -7.48 -9.24 -0.01
C LYS A 75 -6.12 -8.70 0.42
N GLY A 76 -5.24 -8.42 -0.56
CA GLY A 76 -3.96 -7.76 -0.26
C GLY A 76 -3.08 -7.54 -1.47
N GLY A 77 -2.26 -6.48 -1.44
CA GLY A 77 -1.35 -6.11 -2.51
C GLY A 77 -0.22 -7.09 -2.75
N ILE A 78 0.42 -7.00 -3.92
CA ILE A 78 1.66 -7.69 -4.27
C ILE A 78 2.76 -6.64 -4.44
N ARG A 79 3.80 -6.74 -3.59
CA ARG A 79 4.96 -5.85 -3.59
C ARG A 79 6.09 -6.41 -4.43
N TYR A 80 6.70 -5.57 -5.26
CA TYR A 80 7.93 -5.88 -5.99
C TYR A 80 9.07 -5.04 -5.40
N ASP A 81 9.91 -5.66 -4.58
CA ASP A 81 11.04 -5.01 -3.94
C ASP A 81 12.11 -6.04 -3.53
N LEU A 82 13.37 -5.64 -3.47
CA LEU A 82 14.47 -6.48 -3.00
C LEU A 82 14.39 -6.81 -1.50
N ALA A 83 13.74 -5.95 -0.71
CA ALA A 83 13.59 -6.13 0.72
C ALA A 83 12.49 -7.15 1.10
N VAL A 84 11.67 -7.58 0.14
CA VAL A 84 10.58 -8.54 0.38
C VAL A 84 11.11 -9.83 1.02
N ASN A 85 10.52 -10.17 2.15
CA ASN A 85 10.80 -11.41 2.88
C ASN A 85 9.52 -11.93 3.56
N GLN A 86 9.55 -13.14 4.11
CA GLN A 86 8.37 -13.77 4.69
C GLN A 86 7.80 -12.95 5.86
N ASP A 87 8.63 -12.55 6.81
CA ASP A 87 8.18 -11.83 8.01
C ASP A 87 7.47 -10.52 7.65
N GLU A 88 7.99 -9.78 6.64
CA GLU A 88 7.36 -8.57 6.13
C GLU A 88 6.00 -8.86 5.49
N VAL A 89 5.91 -9.91 4.67
CA VAL A 89 4.67 -10.29 3.99
C VAL A 89 3.61 -10.74 4.99
N ASP A 90 4.00 -11.51 6.02
CA ASP A 90 3.12 -11.96 7.11
C ASP A 90 2.60 -10.77 7.93
N ALA A 91 3.46 -9.84 8.30
CA ALA A 91 3.09 -8.60 8.99
C ALA A 91 2.10 -7.76 8.20
N LEU A 92 2.36 -7.58 6.90
CA LEU A 92 1.48 -6.82 6.01
C LEU A 92 0.15 -7.53 5.75
N ALA A 93 0.11 -8.87 5.73
CA ALA A 93 -1.12 -9.64 5.64
C ALA A 93 -2.01 -9.45 6.88
N ALA A 94 -1.42 -9.43 8.08
CA ALA A 94 -2.11 -9.11 9.33
C ALA A 94 -2.72 -7.70 9.29
N LEU A 95 -1.94 -6.70 8.87
CA LEU A 95 -2.43 -5.34 8.69
C LEU A 95 -3.58 -5.25 7.68
N MET A 96 -3.60 -6.08 6.64
CA MET A 96 -4.73 -6.12 5.70
C MET A 96 -6.01 -6.63 6.35
N THR A 97 -5.95 -7.65 7.21
CA THR A 97 -7.10 -8.10 8.00
C THR A 97 -7.64 -6.98 8.88
N TYR A 98 -6.75 -6.34 9.66
CA TYR A 98 -7.15 -5.24 10.56
C TYR A 98 -7.71 -4.05 9.79
N LYS A 99 -7.09 -3.69 8.67
CA LYS A 99 -7.55 -2.60 7.80
C LYS A 99 -8.95 -2.85 7.23
N CYS A 100 -9.22 -4.07 6.74
CA CYS A 100 -10.52 -4.43 6.19
C CYS A 100 -11.59 -4.42 7.30
N SER A 101 -11.27 -4.98 8.46
CA SER A 101 -12.18 -5.01 9.62
C SER A 101 -12.48 -3.61 10.16
N LEU A 102 -11.50 -2.71 10.18
CA LEU A 102 -11.66 -1.34 10.69
C LEU A 102 -12.70 -0.52 9.91
N VAL A 103 -12.84 -0.79 8.62
CA VAL A 103 -13.80 -0.10 7.73
C VAL A 103 -14.96 -1.01 7.31
N GLU A 104 -15.12 -2.16 7.98
CA GLU A 104 -16.23 -3.12 7.82
C GLU A 104 -16.42 -3.60 6.37
N VAL A 105 -15.34 -3.71 5.59
CA VAL A 105 -15.41 -4.34 4.27
C VAL A 105 -15.26 -5.86 4.38
N PRO A 106 -16.05 -6.64 3.62
CA PRO A 106 -16.16 -8.09 3.79
C PRO A 106 -15.02 -8.86 3.13
N PHE A 107 -13.78 -8.63 3.61
CA PHE A 107 -12.57 -9.29 3.10
C PHE A 107 -11.71 -9.81 4.24
N GLY A 108 -11.18 -11.01 4.08
CA GLY A 108 -10.03 -11.47 4.84
C GLY A 108 -8.74 -10.75 4.46
N GLY A 109 -7.65 -11.03 5.13
CA GLY A 109 -6.37 -10.37 4.91
C GLY A 109 -5.33 -11.26 4.26
N SER A 110 -4.72 -10.75 3.19
CA SER A 110 -3.57 -11.38 2.55
C SER A 110 -2.52 -10.36 2.10
N LYS A 111 -1.33 -10.84 1.80
CA LYS A 111 -0.26 -10.04 1.20
C LYS A 111 0.61 -10.92 0.32
N GLY A 112 1.14 -10.35 -0.75
CA GLY A 112 2.14 -11.00 -1.58
C GLY A 112 3.35 -10.13 -1.81
N GLY A 113 4.41 -10.75 -2.30
CA GLY A 113 5.61 -10.05 -2.72
C GLY A 113 6.47 -10.89 -3.65
N LEU A 114 7.30 -10.23 -4.43
CA LEU A 114 8.31 -10.82 -5.27
C LEU A 114 9.64 -10.12 -5.00
N ILE A 115 10.69 -10.89 -4.73
CA ILE A 115 12.04 -10.35 -4.56
C ILE A 115 12.57 -9.97 -5.94
N ILE A 116 12.50 -8.69 -6.27
CA ILE A 116 12.90 -8.17 -7.57
C ILE A 116 13.19 -6.66 -7.49
N ASN A 117 14.24 -6.20 -8.17
CA ASN A 117 14.38 -4.79 -8.48
C ASN A 117 13.79 -4.54 -9.88
N ILE A 118 12.66 -3.87 -9.94
CA ILE A 118 11.93 -3.61 -11.20
C ILE A 118 12.76 -2.82 -12.22
N ARG A 119 13.78 -2.05 -11.78
CA ARG A 119 14.62 -1.22 -12.64
C ARG A 119 15.66 -2.04 -13.44
N ASP A 120 15.90 -3.28 -13.03
CA ASP A 120 16.89 -4.16 -13.69
C ASP A 120 16.31 -4.83 -14.95
N TRP A 121 14.99 -4.70 -15.18
CA TRP A 121 14.24 -5.42 -16.20
C TRP A 121 13.53 -4.46 -17.15
N SER A 122 13.52 -4.79 -18.44
CA SER A 122 12.66 -4.09 -19.40
C SER A 122 11.18 -4.38 -19.12
N GLU A 123 10.29 -3.58 -19.68
CA GLU A 123 8.85 -3.77 -19.54
C GLU A 123 8.41 -5.17 -20.02
N GLU A 124 8.91 -5.61 -21.17
CA GLU A 124 8.62 -6.94 -21.73
C GLU A 124 9.14 -8.08 -20.85
N GLU A 125 10.30 -7.89 -20.22
CA GLU A 125 10.86 -8.88 -19.31
C GLU A 125 10.06 -8.93 -18.01
N LEU A 126 9.68 -7.76 -17.48
CA LEU A 126 8.84 -7.65 -16.27
C LEU A 126 7.45 -8.27 -16.50
N GLU A 127 6.88 -8.08 -17.71
CA GLU A 127 5.63 -8.75 -18.09
C GLU A 127 5.77 -10.27 -18.06
N LYS A 128 6.83 -10.84 -18.65
CA LYS A 128 7.08 -12.28 -18.63
C LYS A 128 7.24 -12.82 -17.21
N ILE A 129 7.96 -12.09 -16.35
CA ILE A 129 8.17 -12.47 -14.94
C ILE A 129 6.81 -12.44 -14.21
N THR A 130 6.03 -11.38 -14.39
CA THR A 130 4.73 -11.20 -13.72
C THR A 130 3.72 -12.27 -14.17
N ARG A 131 3.63 -12.57 -15.45
CA ARG A 131 2.77 -13.64 -15.98
C ARG A 131 3.17 -15.00 -15.44
N ARG A 132 4.47 -15.31 -15.40
CA ARG A 132 4.96 -16.57 -14.84
C ARG A 132 4.70 -16.67 -13.32
N PHE A 133 4.82 -15.56 -12.58
CA PHE A 133 4.45 -15.52 -11.17
C PHE A 133 2.94 -15.77 -10.99
N THR A 134 2.11 -15.17 -11.83
CA THR A 134 0.65 -15.39 -11.84
C THR A 134 0.28 -16.85 -12.08
N ASP A 135 0.94 -17.53 -13.03
CA ASP A 135 0.77 -18.97 -13.26
C ASP A 135 1.06 -19.79 -11.99
N GLU A 136 2.14 -19.48 -11.28
CA GLU A 136 2.48 -20.15 -10.03
C GLU A 136 1.50 -19.86 -8.89
N LEU A 137 0.98 -18.64 -8.79
CA LEU A 137 -0.07 -18.30 -7.83
C LEU A 137 -1.39 -19.01 -8.17
N SER A 138 -1.76 -19.03 -9.43
CA SER A 138 -2.99 -19.65 -9.93
C SER A 138 -3.06 -21.16 -9.66
N LYS A 139 -1.96 -21.88 -9.81
CA LYS A 139 -1.86 -23.33 -9.49
C LYS A 139 -2.17 -23.67 -8.03
N ARG A 140 -2.24 -22.69 -7.15
CA ARG A 140 -2.38 -22.85 -5.70
C ARG A 140 -3.55 -22.06 -5.14
N ASP A 141 -4.44 -21.58 -6.01
CA ASP A 141 -5.57 -20.69 -5.66
C ASP A 141 -5.17 -19.43 -4.86
N LEU A 142 -3.91 -19.00 -5.03
CA LEU A 142 -3.36 -17.79 -4.41
C LEU A 142 -3.66 -16.51 -5.22
N ILE A 143 -4.33 -16.68 -6.36
CA ILE A 143 -5.02 -15.67 -7.17
C ILE A 143 -6.30 -16.29 -7.69
N HIS A 144 -7.45 -15.83 -7.19
CA HIS A 144 -8.76 -16.35 -7.56
C HIS A 144 -9.85 -15.34 -7.16
N PRO A 145 -10.88 -15.08 -8.00
CA PRO A 145 -11.89 -14.06 -7.74
C PRO A 145 -12.70 -14.28 -6.44
N SER A 146 -12.94 -15.53 -6.04
CA SER A 146 -13.70 -15.85 -4.85
C SER A 146 -12.90 -16.22 -3.62
N GLN A 147 -11.57 -16.42 -3.74
CA GLN A 147 -10.74 -16.88 -2.62
C GLN A 147 -9.64 -15.91 -2.24
N ASN A 148 -8.85 -15.43 -3.22
CA ASN A 148 -7.65 -14.65 -2.94
C ASN A 148 -7.39 -13.61 -4.05
N VAL A 149 -7.66 -12.35 -3.75
CA VAL A 149 -7.66 -11.26 -4.74
C VAL A 149 -6.49 -10.29 -4.49
N PRO A 150 -5.42 -10.36 -5.30
CA PRO A 150 -4.33 -9.40 -5.29
C PRO A 150 -4.76 -7.96 -5.64
N ALA A 151 -3.88 -7.02 -5.33
CA ALA A 151 -4.00 -5.61 -5.65
C ALA A 151 -2.62 -5.00 -5.88
N PRO A 152 -2.51 -3.76 -6.40
CA PRO A 152 -1.24 -3.04 -6.46
C PRO A 152 -0.67 -2.74 -5.07
N ASP A 153 0.67 -2.70 -5.01
CA ASP A 153 1.46 -2.27 -3.85
C ASP A 153 2.76 -1.59 -4.35
N VAL A 154 3.75 -1.39 -3.49
CA VAL A 154 5.06 -0.86 -3.89
C VAL A 154 5.65 -1.68 -5.04
N GLY A 155 6.11 -1.02 -6.09
CA GLY A 155 6.71 -1.65 -7.28
C GLY A 155 5.71 -2.30 -8.24
N THR A 156 4.40 -2.25 -7.98
CA THR A 156 3.35 -2.70 -8.89
C THR A 156 2.26 -1.65 -9.07
N GLY A 157 1.58 -1.69 -10.21
CA GLY A 157 0.52 -0.75 -10.56
C GLY A 157 -0.55 -1.38 -11.45
N GLU A 158 -1.30 -0.52 -12.14
CA GLU A 158 -2.35 -0.94 -13.06
C GLU A 158 -1.84 -1.88 -14.15
N ARG A 159 -0.62 -1.66 -14.63
CA ARG A 159 0.04 -2.45 -15.67
C ARG A 159 0.24 -3.90 -15.24
N GLU A 160 0.85 -4.11 -14.08
CA GLU A 160 1.10 -5.45 -13.52
C GLU A 160 -0.23 -6.17 -13.23
N MET A 161 -1.21 -5.45 -12.69
CA MET A 161 -2.54 -6.01 -12.45
C MET A 161 -3.25 -6.40 -13.75
N ALA A 162 -3.06 -5.62 -14.83
CA ALA A 162 -3.58 -5.98 -16.14
C ALA A 162 -2.96 -7.29 -16.66
N TRP A 163 -1.63 -7.45 -16.56
CA TRP A 163 -0.93 -8.67 -16.95
C TRP A 163 -1.38 -9.89 -16.12
N MET A 164 -1.56 -9.72 -14.82
CA MET A 164 -2.06 -10.78 -13.94
C MET A 164 -3.47 -11.20 -14.32
N ALA A 165 -4.39 -10.25 -14.56
CA ALA A 165 -5.75 -10.55 -14.98
C ALA A 165 -5.81 -11.25 -16.34
N ASP A 166 -5.05 -10.77 -17.31
CA ASP A 166 -4.95 -11.38 -18.64
C ASP A 166 -4.43 -12.82 -18.56
N GLU A 167 -3.42 -13.06 -17.73
CA GLU A 167 -2.83 -14.41 -17.57
C GLU A 167 -3.80 -15.35 -16.85
N PHE A 168 -4.43 -14.91 -15.76
CA PHE A 168 -5.43 -15.70 -15.03
C PHE A 168 -6.57 -16.12 -15.96
N ARG A 169 -7.09 -15.23 -16.79
CA ARG A 169 -8.14 -15.53 -17.77
C ARG A 169 -7.75 -16.58 -18.81
N LYS A 170 -6.49 -16.57 -19.26
CA LYS A 170 -5.98 -17.59 -20.18
C LYS A 170 -5.92 -18.97 -19.51
N LEU A 171 -5.53 -19.01 -18.24
CA LEU A 171 -5.43 -20.24 -17.47
C LEU A 171 -6.80 -20.79 -17.07
N HIS A 172 -7.80 -19.89 -16.88
CA HIS A 172 -9.15 -20.26 -16.43
C HIS A 172 -10.23 -19.71 -17.41
N PRO A 173 -10.31 -20.28 -18.65
CA PRO A 173 -11.21 -19.76 -19.68
C PRO A 173 -12.69 -19.96 -19.37
N THR A 174 -13.03 -20.84 -18.43
CA THR A 174 -14.40 -21.12 -18.00
C THR A 174 -14.84 -20.30 -16.77
N GLU A 175 -13.93 -19.57 -16.14
CA GLU A 175 -14.25 -18.74 -14.98
C GLU A 175 -14.98 -17.47 -15.43
N LEU A 176 -16.25 -17.34 -15.06
CA LEU A 176 -17.11 -16.22 -15.46
C LEU A 176 -16.63 -14.88 -14.88
N ASN A 177 -16.09 -14.94 -13.66
CA ASN A 177 -15.63 -13.76 -12.93
C ASN A 177 -14.11 -13.56 -13.03
N ALA A 178 -13.45 -14.13 -14.04
CA ALA A 178 -12.00 -14.12 -14.15
C ALA A 178 -11.36 -12.71 -14.05
N TRP A 179 -12.06 -11.68 -14.52
CA TRP A 179 -11.61 -10.30 -14.35
C TRP A 179 -11.55 -9.83 -12.89
N ALA A 180 -12.33 -10.42 -12.00
CA ALA A 180 -12.34 -10.07 -10.59
C ALA A 180 -11.18 -10.68 -9.79
N CYS A 181 -10.30 -11.47 -10.42
CA CYS A 181 -9.16 -12.11 -9.78
C CYS A 181 -8.14 -11.13 -9.19
N VAL A 182 -8.10 -9.88 -9.64
CA VAL A 182 -7.28 -8.78 -9.08
C VAL A 182 -8.06 -7.46 -9.11
N THR A 183 -7.70 -6.52 -8.24
CA THR A 183 -8.18 -5.13 -8.30
C THR A 183 -7.07 -4.16 -8.70
N GLY A 184 -7.43 -2.92 -9.04
CA GLY A 184 -6.46 -1.90 -9.46
C GLY A 184 -5.98 -2.05 -10.89
N LYS A 185 -6.74 -2.74 -11.75
CA LYS A 185 -6.56 -2.77 -13.20
C LYS A 185 -6.96 -1.44 -13.85
N PRO A 186 -6.47 -1.13 -15.05
CA PRO A 186 -6.98 -0.03 -15.86
C PRO A 186 -8.51 -0.14 -16.09
N VAL A 187 -9.20 1.00 -16.18
CA VAL A 187 -10.65 1.05 -16.37
C VAL A 187 -11.10 0.29 -17.63
N ASN A 188 -10.37 0.43 -18.72
CA ASN A 188 -10.65 -0.29 -19.99
C ASN A 188 -10.40 -1.81 -19.92
N LYS A 189 -9.85 -2.31 -18.82
CA LYS A 189 -9.68 -3.75 -18.50
C LYS A 189 -10.50 -4.20 -17.29
N GLY A 190 -11.64 -3.55 -17.05
CA GLY A 190 -12.55 -3.89 -15.96
C GLY A 190 -12.11 -3.37 -14.59
N GLY A 191 -11.25 -2.35 -14.54
CA GLY A 191 -10.92 -1.59 -13.35
C GLY A 191 -12.02 -0.58 -12.99
N ILE A 192 -11.93 -0.01 -11.80
CA ILE A 192 -12.84 1.02 -11.29
C ILE A 192 -12.08 2.35 -11.25
N GLY A 193 -12.70 3.45 -11.72
CA GLY A 193 -12.16 4.79 -11.58
C GLY A 193 -12.02 5.21 -10.10
N GLY A 194 -11.17 6.22 -9.84
CA GLY A 194 -10.95 6.72 -8.47
C GLY A 194 -9.91 5.93 -7.65
N ARG A 195 -9.40 4.81 -8.16
CA ARG A 195 -8.43 3.99 -7.41
C ARG A 195 -7.09 4.71 -7.21
N THR A 196 -6.67 5.50 -8.19
CA THR A 196 -5.37 6.18 -8.18
C THR A 196 -5.29 7.18 -7.03
N GLU A 197 -6.31 8.00 -6.85
CA GLU A 197 -6.38 9.04 -5.83
C GLU A 197 -6.94 8.56 -4.48
N ALA A 198 -7.57 7.39 -4.43
CA ALA A 198 -8.33 6.92 -3.27
C ALA A 198 -7.55 6.94 -1.94
N THR A 199 -6.26 6.60 -1.96
CA THR A 199 -5.45 6.57 -0.74
C THR A 199 -5.16 7.99 -0.23
N GLY A 200 -4.81 8.92 -1.14
CA GLY A 200 -4.64 10.35 -0.81
C GLY A 200 -5.95 10.98 -0.33
N ARG A 201 -7.07 10.61 -0.94
CA ARG A 201 -8.42 11.02 -0.51
C ARG A 201 -8.73 10.53 0.91
N GLY A 202 -8.37 9.28 1.22
CA GLY A 202 -8.53 8.72 2.57
C GLY A 202 -7.72 9.47 3.63
N VAL A 203 -6.51 9.92 3.30
CA VAL A 203 -5.71 10.79 4.19
C VAL A 203 -6.43 12.11 4.45
N GLN A 204 -6.96 12.75 3.41
CA GLN A 204 -7.75 13.98 3.55
C GLN A 204 -8.95 13.77 4.48
N TYR A 205 -9.75 12.75 4.26
CA TYR A 205 -10.93 12.46 5.09
C TYR A 205 -10.59 12.19 6.55
N ALA A 206 -9.50 11.47 6.81
CA ALA A 206 -9.05 11.22 8.16
C ALA A 206 -8.63 12.51 8.88
N LEU A 207 -7.96 13.43 8.18
CA LEU A 207 -7.59 14.74 8.71
C LEU A 207 -8.83 15.63 8.91
N GLN A 208 -9.78 15.65 7.98
CA GLN A 208 -11.06 16.38 8.17
C GLN A 208 -11.77 15.87 9.42
N ALA A 209 -11.99 14.56 9.54
CA ALA A 209 -12.65 13.97 10.70
C ALA A 209 -11.95 14.31 12.03
N PHE A 210 -10.61 14.31 12.05
CA PHE A 210 -9.84 14.69 13.22
C PHE A 210 -10.01 16.19 13.56
N PHE A 211 -9.86 17.08 12.57
CA PHE A 211 -9.92 18.53 12.80
C PHE A 211 -11.35 19.07 13.01
N ASP A 212 -12.36 18.30 12.61
CA ASP A 212 -13.77 18.59 12.90
C ASP A 212 -14.20 18.14 14.30
N ASN A 213 -13.38 17.34 15.00
CA ASN A 213 -13.63 16.93 16.38
C ASN A 213 -12.92 17.84 17.38
N PRO A 214 -13.66 18.75 18.07
CA PRO A 214 -13.06 19.73 19.00
C PRO A 214 -12.33 19.08 20.19
N ILE A 215 -12.75 17.89 20.62
CA ILE A 215 -12.17 17.17 21.75
C ILE A 215 -10.74 16.71 21.41
N ASP A 216 -10.57 16.16 20.20
CA ASP A 216 -9.26 15.66 19.77
C ASP A 216 -8.31 16.81 19.40
N VAL A 217 -8.81 17.80 18.68
CA VAL A 217 -8.02 18.98 18.30
C VAL A 217 -7.52 19.74 19.53
N LYS A 218 -8.33 19.86 20.60
CA LYS A 218 -7.90 20.52 21.84
C LYS A 218 -6.62 19.91 22.44
N LYS A 219 -6.42 18.60 22.28
CA LYS A 219 -5.23 17.88 22.80
C LYS A 219 -3.94 18.29 22.07
N THR A 220 -4.04 18.80 20.86
CA THR A 220 -2.89 19.20 20.02
C THR A 220 -2.49 20.68 20.18
N GLY A 221 -3.31 21.49 20.83
CA GLY A 221 -3.13 22.94 20.90
C GLY A 221 -3.45 23.68 19.59
N LEU A 222 -4.00 22.96 18.58
CA LEU A 222 -4.41 23.55 17.31
C LEU A 222 -5.87 24.01 17.36
N THR A 223 -6.27 24.80 16.36
CA THR A 223 -7.66 25.22 16.17
C THR A 223 -8.43 24.19 15.34
N PRO A 224 -9.76 24.02 15.53
CA PRO A 224 -10.59 23.21 14.66
C PRO A 224 -10.58 23.66 13.20
N GLY A 225 -10.92 22.73 12.30
CA GLY A 225 -10.96 22.92 10.84
C GLY A 225 -9.58 22.92 10.17
N LEU A 226 -9.55 22.69 8.87
CA LEU A 226 -8.31 22.56 8.08
C LEU A 226 -7.87 23.88 7.42
N LYS A 227 -8.79 24.79 7.16
CA LYS A 227 -8.52 26.03 6.43
C LYS A 227 -7.36 26.83 7.04
N GLY A 228 -6.39 27.18 6.21
CA GLY A 228 -5.21 27.97 6.57
C GLY A 228 -4.14 27.21 7.36
N LYS A 229 -4.34 25.93 7.65
CA LYS A 229 -3.29 25.12 8.30
C LYS A 229 -2.12 24.90 7.38
N ARG A 230 -0.93 24.95 7.97
CA ARG A 230 0.33 24.66 7.27
C ARG A 230 0.58 23.17 7.29
N VAL A 231 0.89 22.62 6.12
CA VAL A 231 1.12 21.17 5.90
C VAL A 231 2.51 20.98 5.33
N ILE A 232 3.20 19.96 5.83
CA ILE A 232 4.46 19.47 5.31
C ILE A 232 4.19 18.07 4.76
N VAL A 233 4.62 17.79 3.52
CA VAL A 233 4.42 16.52 2.84
C VAL A 233 5.78 15.86 2.59
N GLN A 234 6.00 14.70 3.15
CA GLN A 234 7.17 13.88 2.86
C GLN A 234 6.81 12.81 1.82
N GLY A 235 7.44 12.92 0.65
CA GLY A 235 7.15 12.06 -0.50
C GLY A 235 5.95 12.54 -1.32
N LEU A 236 6.19 12.96 -2.58
CA LEU A 236 5.14 13.35 -3.54
C LEU A 236 4.86 12.24 -4.56
N GLY A 237 4.88 10.99 -4.08
CA GLY A 237 4.39 9.83 -4.81
C GLY A 237 2.86 9.87 -4.95
N ASN A 238 2.24 8.75 -5.32
CA ASN A 238 0.79 8.71 -5.55
C ASN A 238 -0.04 9.22 -4.36
N VAL A 239 0.27 8.76 -3.15
CA VAL A 239 -0.48 9.13 -1.94
C VAL A 239 -0.24 10.59 -1.55
N GLY A 240 1.04 10.98 -1.43
CA GLY A 240 1.39 12.34 -1.01
C GLY A 240 0.93 13.42 -1.97
N TYR A 241 1.04 13.16 -3.29
CA TYR A 241 0.53 14.06 -4.32
C TYR A 241 -0.99 14.32 -4.15
N HIS A 242 -1.80 13.27 -4.12
CA HIS A 242 -3.25 13.43 -4.04
C HIS A 242 -3.69 13.98 -2.68
N ALA A 243 -3.05 13.60 -1.57
CA ALA A 243 -3.33 14.18 -0.27
C ALA A 243 -3.01 15.70 -0.25
N ALA A 244 -1.83 16.09 -0.74
CA ALA A 244 -1.43 17.48 -0.83
C ALA A 244 -2.37 18.29 -1.73
N LEU A 245 -2.74 17.72 -2.89
CA LEU A 245 -3.64 18.35 -3.83
C LEU A 245 -5.00 18.63 -3.19
N PHE A 246 -5.66 17.62 -2.62
CA PHE A 246 -6.98 17.78 -2.02
C PHE A 246 -6.97 18.71 -0.81
N LEU A 247 -5.98 18.57 0.09
CA LEU A 247 -5.84 19.46 1.23
C LEU A 247 -5.65 20.92 0.81
N SER A 248 -4.90 21.17 -0.26
CA SER A 248 -4.68 22.55 -0.73
C SER A 248 -5.85 23.12 -1.51
N THR A 249 -6.49 22.34 -2.39
CA THR A 249 -7.53 22.83 -3.31
C THR A 249 -8.93 22.80 -2.70
N GLU A 250 -9.25 21.82 -1.87
CA GLU A 250 -10.59 21.64 -1.32
C GLU A 250 -10.69 22.17 0.13
N ASP A 251 -9.66 21.93 0.96
CA ASP A 251 -9.66 22.34 2.37
C ASP A 251 -8.95 23.68 2.63
N ASN A 252 -8.35 24.27 1.58
CA ASN A 252 -7.60 25.53 1.69
C ASN A 252 -6.46 25.48 2.72
N CYS A 253 -5.79 24.33 2.85
CA CYS A 253 -4.53 24.22 3.56
C CYS A 253 -3.40 24.88 2.76
N LEU A 254 -2.35 25.29 3.46
CA LEU A 254 -1.11 25.76 2.84
C LEU A 254 -0.07 24.64 2.89
N VAL A 255 0.18 23.96 1.78
CA VAL A 255 1.31 23.03 1.69
C VAL A 255 2.58 23.84 1.57
N THR A 256 3.28 24.02 2.68
CA THR A 256 4.44 24.91 2.76
C THR A 256 5.77 24.22 2.48
N HIS A 257 5.84 22.89 2.64
CA HIS A 257 7.04 22.11 2.38
C HIS A 257 6.69 20.81 1.69
N VAL A 258 7.52 20.41 0.74
CA VAL A 258 7.54 19.08 0.14
C VAL A 258 8.96 18.54 0.23
N ILE A 259 9.13 17.35 0.82
CA ILE A 259 10.42 16.68 1.02
C ILE A 259 10.45 15.45 0.13
N GLU A 260 11.45 15.35 -0.75
CA GLU A 260 11.71 14.23 -1.62
C GLU A 260 13.13 13.68 -1.37
N ARG A 261 13.47 12.54 -2.00
CA ARG A 261 14.79 11.90 -1.80
C ARG A 261 15.96 12.76 -2.27
N ASP A 262 15.74 13.63 -3.24
CA ASP A 262 16.74 14.45 -3.90
C ASP A 262 16.73 15.91 -3.42
N GLY A 263 15.89 16.24 -2.42
CA GLY A 263 15.87 17.56 -1.82
C GLY A 263 14.51 17.97 -1.25
N SER A 264 14.42 19.20 -0.79
CA SER A 264 13.21 19.79 -0.26
C SER A 264 12.84 21.09 -0.97
N ILE A 265 11.54 21.38 -0.98
CA ILE A 265 10.97 22.61 -1.52
C ILE A 265 10.21 23.32 -0.42
N MET A 266 10.37 24.61 -0.33
CA MET A 266 9.67 25.46 0.64
C MET A 266 9.05 26.67 -0.03
N ASP A 267 7.76 26.92 0.27
CA ASP A 267 7.10 28.19 0.03
C ASP A 267 6.11 28.48 1.17
N GLN A 268 6.36 29.55 1.93
CA GLN A 268 5.50 29.94 3.05
C GLN A 268 4.11 30.40 2.60
N LYS A 269 3.93 30.76 1.32
CA LYS A 269 2.64 31.16 0.74
C LYS A 269 1.82 29.99 0.23
N GLY A 270 2.40 28.79 0.21
CA GLY A 270 1.80 27.55 -0.31
C GLY A 270 2.32 27.19 -1.68
N ILE A 271 2.79 25.94 -1.81
CA ILE A 271 3.31 25.35 -3.04
C ILE A 271 2.13 24.94 -3.94
N ASN A 272 2.20 25.31 -5.23
CA ASN A 272 1.28 24.77 -6.22
C ASN A 272 1.64 23.31 -6.54
N ILE A 273 0.83 22.38 -6.03
CA ILE A 273 1.10 20.94 -6.08
C ILE A 273 1.06 20.37 -7.50
N GLU A 274 0.16 20.87 -8.36
CA GLU A 274 0.04 20.43 -9.74
C GLU A 274 1.29 20.80 -10.54
N LYS A 275 1.70 22.07 -10.49
CA LYS A 275 2.92 22.52 -11.16
C LYS A 275 4.18 21.83 -10.66
N LEU A 276 4.25 21.56 -9.36
CA LEU A 276 5.36 20.83 -8.80
C LEU A 276 5.39 19.39 -9.31
N LYS A 277 4.23 18.74 -9.44
CA LYS A 277 4.13 17.39 -9.99
C LYS A 277 4.56 17.34 -11.47
N GLU A 278 4.14 18.31 -12.27
CA GLU A 278 4.59 18.46 -13.65
C GLU A 278 6.12 18.58 -13.72
N TYR A 279 6.70 19.47 -12.90
CA TYR A 279 8.15 19.63 -12.83
C TYR A 279 8.87 18.33 -12.48
N ILE A 280 8.38 17.59 -11.48
CA ILE A 280 8.98 16.29 -11.08
C ILE A 280 8.91 15.25 -12.19
N LEU A 281 7.81 15.21 -12.95
CA LEU A 281 7.67 14.29 -14.09
C LEU A 281 8.65 14.60 -15.22
N GLU A 282 8.91 15.88 -15.48
CA GLU A 282 9.83 16.31 -16.53
C GLU A 282 11.31 16.18 -16.13
N ASN A 283 11.64 16.42 -14.86
CA ASN A 283 13.02 16.52 -14.39
C ASN A 283 13.48 15.33 -13.52
N GLY A 284 12.58 14.41 -13.19
CA GLY A 284 12.89 13.20 -12.41
C GLY A 284 13.02 13.41 -10.90
N GLY A 285 12.84 14.64 -10.40
CA GLY A 285 12.93 15.00 -9.00
C GLY A 285 12.68 16.49 -8.72
N VAL A 286 12.94 16.92 -7.49
CA VAL A 286 12.71 18.32 -7.06
C VAL A 286 13.94 19.19 -7.21
N LYS A 287 15.12 18.61 -7.39
CA LYS A 287 16.38 19.33 -7.50
C LYS A 287 16.38 20.29 -8.70
N GLY A 288 16.78 21.54 -8.43
CA GLY A 288 16.78 22.60 -9.44
C GLY A 288 15.45 23.32 -9.67
N CYS A 289 14.38 22.95 -8.96
CA CYS A 289 13.14 23.73 -8.95
C CYS A 289 13.40 25.12 -8.36
N LEU A 290 12.71 26.17 -8.86
CA LEU A 290 12.87 27.55 -8.35
C LEU A 290 12.59 27.72 -6.85
N LEU A 291 11.81 26.81 -6.25
CA LEU A 291 11.50 26.77 -4.82
C LEU A 291 12.44 25.84 -4.03
N TYR A 292 13.45 25.26 -4.68
CA TYR A 292 14.39 24.34 -4.04
C TYR A 292 15.19 25.07 -2.95
N THR A 293 15.25 24.52 -1.75
CA THR A 293 15.85 25.14 -0.57
C THR A 293 17.13 24.45 -0.13
N SER A 294 17.19 23.11 -0.15
CA SER A 294 18.37 22.36 0.30
C SER A 294 18.32 20.91 -0.13
N ASP A 295 19.43 20.19 0.04
CA ASP A 295 19.52 18.74 -0.07
C ASP A 295 18.75 18.11 1.11
N ALA A 296 17.95 17.07 0.84
CA ALA A 296 17.18 16.38 1.88
C ALA A 296 18.06 15.81 3.01
N ALA A 297 19.34 15.56 2.75
CA ALA A 297 20.31 15.11 3.73
C ALA A 297 20.71 16.22 4.74
N ASP A 298 20.65 17.48 4.34
CA ASP A 298 21.02 18.62 5.18
C ASP A 298 19.86 19.06 6.10
N ASP A 299 18.62 18.70 5.79
CA ASP A 299 17.41 19.07 6.55
C ASP A 299 17.03 18.04 7.65
N LEU A 300 17.81 17.00 7.88
CA LEU A 300 17.58 15.94 8.89
C LEU A 300 17.74 16.39 10.36
N TRP A 301 17.68 17.71 10.64
CA TRP A 301 17.66 18.26 11.98
C TRP A 301 16.24 18.75 12.40
N CYS A 302 15.21 18.08 11.92
CA CYS A 302 13.84 18.31 12.42
C CYS A 302 13.35 17.14 13.25
#